data_e3e55b25b1b3b235d1327b3ccfe865b6
#
_entry.id   e3e55b25b1b3b235d1327b3ccfe865b6
#
_cell.length_a   1.000
_cell.length_b   1.000
_cell.length_c   1.000
_cell.angle_alpha   90.00
_cell.angle_beta   90.00
_cell.angle_gamma   90.00
#
_symmetry.space_group_name_H-M   'P 1'
#
loop_
_entity.id
_entity.type
_entity.pdbx_description
1 polymer ?
#
loop_
_entity_poly.entity_id
_entity_poly.type
_entity_poly.pdbx_seq_one_letter_code
_entity_poly.pdbx_strand_id
1 'polypeptide(L)'
;MRHTMSRLGAMMFLQFFIWGAWFVTLGTYLVQGPLQASASQVATAFLSQSIGAIVAPFLVGLVADRYFAAQRILAVLHLAGAVLMWLASTATSFGMFSACVMVYMLLFMPTLALANSVAMRHMQTPEKQFPPVRVAGSVGWIVAGVLIGWLGWEQTHRLELTFRMAALASLALGLYAFTLPHTPPLAQQRDAGLGQMLGLDALRLLKSRSYLVFFLASIAICIPLAFYYNFTNPYLNDLGVRGAAGLQSLGQVSEVLLMLAMPFLFVRLGVKTMLALGMAAWVLRYAMFAFGDAGSGFSLLVIGIVLHGICYDFFFVTGQIYTDAHAGPAARSSAQGFITLATYGVGMLIGTFLSGAVVEHYTTAAGPDWQQIWLFPAGVALVVLVAFLLLFRDRPVVATLPSTR
;
A
#
# COMPACT_ATOMS: atom_id res chain seq x y z
N MET A 1 13.32 18.25 21.12
CA MET A 1 12.90 18.13 19.72
C MET A 1 13.53 16.93 19.01
N ARG A 2 14.86 16.79 18.90
CA ARG A 2 15.51 15.61 18.26
C ARG A 2 15.03 14.27 18.83
N HIS A 3 14.92 14.14 20.15
CA HIS A 3 14.43 12.93 20.81
C HIS A 3 13.00 12.55 20.40
N THR A 4 12.10 13.53 20.23
CA THR A 4 10.72 13.28 19.78
C THR A 4 10.71 12.78 18.32
N MET A 5 11.49 13.40 17.43
CA MET A 5 11.56 12.95 16.02
C MET A 5 12.10 11.53 15.90
N SER A 6 13.14 11.15 16.66
CA SER A 6 13.64 9.77 16.66
C SER A 6 12.59 8.77 17.15
N ARG A 7 11.79 9.13 18.15
CA ARG A 7 10.70 8.27 18.66
C ARG A 7 9.58 8.09 17.63
N LEU A 8 9.23 9.16 16.91
CA LEU A 8 8.24 9.08 15.82
C LEU A 8 8.78 8.28 14.63
N GLY A 9 10.08 8.42 14.33
CA GLY A 9 10.75 7.60 13.32
C GLY A 9 10.75 6.11 13.67
N ALA A 10 11.04 5.75 14.93
CA ALA A 10 10.97 4.37 15.40
C ALA A 10 9.55 3.80 15.32
N MET A 11 8.53 4.59 15.67
CA MET A 11 7.12 4.22 15.48
C MET A 11 6.81 3.92 14.01
N MET A 12 7.20 4.82 13.09
CA MET A 12 6.96 4.62 11.66
C MET A 12 7.73 3.42 11.10
N PHE A 13 8.98 3.24 11.53
CA PHE A 13 9.77 2.07 11.17
C PHE A 13 9.05 0.78 11.54
N LEU A 14 8.64 0.63 12.80
CA LEU A 14 7.94 -0.55 13.28
C LEU A 14 6.59 -0.73 12.60
N GLN A 15 5.83 0.34 12.36
CA GLN A 15 4.52 0.31 11.68
C GLN A 15 4.62 -0.35 10.31
N PHE A 16 5.60 0.03 9.51
CA PHE A 16 5.77 -0.50 8.16
C PHE A 16 6.61 -1.78 8.11
N PHE A 17 7.49 -1.99 9.08
CA PHE A 17 8.16 -3.28 9.28
C PHE A 17 7.14 -4.39 9.54
N ILE A 18 6.17 -4.16 10.41
CA ILE A 18 5.09 -5.11 10.71
C ILE A 18 4.34 -5.48 9.42
N TRP A 19 4.01 -4.50 8.59
CA TRP A 19 3.27 -4.76 7.35
C TRP A 19 4.14 -5.52 6.34
N GLY A 20 5.37 -5.06 6.10
CA GLY A 20 6.32 -5.71 5.20
C GLY A 20 6.74 -7.12 5.66
N ALA A 21 6.66 -7.41 6.97
CA ALA A 21 7.09 -8.67 7.54
C ALA A 21 6.29 -9.89 7.08
N TRP A 22 5.05 -9.73 6.62
CA TRP A 22 4.20 -10.85 6.23
C TRP A 22 3.45 -10.62 4.90
N PHE A 23 3.12 -9.38 4.58
CA PHE A 23 2.21 -9.07 3.47
C PHE A 23 2.80 -9.44 2.10
N VAL A 24 4.11 -9.24 1.92
CA VAL A 24 4.82 -9.56 0.65
C VAL A 24 4.79 -11.06 0.37
N THR A 25 4.98 -11.88 1.41
CA THR A 25 5.09 -13.34 1.30
C THR A 25 3.75 -14.07 1.52
N LEU A 26 2.67 -13.33 1.79
CA LEU A 26 1.35 -13.91 2.06
C LEU A 26 0.89 -14.86 0.95
N GLY A 27 1.02 -14.44 -0.33
CA GLY A 27 0.61 -15.27 -1.46
C GLY A 27 1.39 -16.58 -1.50
N THR A 28 2.71 -16.54 -1.35
CA THR A 28 3.58 -17.74 -1.33
C THR A 28 3.25 -18.64 -0.15
N TYR A 29 3.07 -18.08 1.04
CA TYR A 29 2.64 -18.86 2.21
C TYR A 29 1.34 -19.61 1.97
N LEU A 30 0.36 -18.96 1.34
CA LEU A 30 -0.94 -19.56 1.07
C LEU A 30 -0.87 -20.68 0.03
N VAL A 31 -0.12 -20.48 -1.07
CA VAL A 31 -0.03 -21.44 -2.18
C VAL A 31 0.92 -22.58 -1.87
N GLN A 32 2.13 -22.28 -1.39
CA GLN A 32 3.21 -23.25 -1.20
C GLN A 32 3.34 -23.74 0.25
N GLY A 33 2.64 -23.11 1.19
CA GLY A 33 2.65 -23.49 2.60
C GLY A 33 1.63 -24.58 2.94
N PRO A 34 1.40 -24.83 4.24
CA PRO A 34 0.56 -25.94 4.70
C PRO A 34 -0.92 -25.83 4.30
N LEU A 35 -1.38 -24.63 3.95
CA LEU A 35 -2.79 -24.38 3.59
C LEU A 35 -3.11 -24.74 2.15
N GLN A 36 -2.14 -24.79 1.25
CA GLN A 36 -2.29 -25.12 -0.18
C GLN A 36 -3.51 -24.46 -0.82
N ALA A 37 -3.63 -23.15 -0.61
CA ALA A 37 -4.79 -22.37 -1.00
C ALA A 37 -4.87 -22.19 -2.53
N SER A 38 -6.08 -22.21 -3.08
CA SER A 38 -6.33 -21.85 -4.47
C SER A 38 -6.09 -20.37 -4.74
N ALA A 39 -5.98 -19.97 -6.01
CA ALA A 39 -5.79 -18.56 -6.37
C ALA A 39 -6.95 -17.67 -5.89
N SER A 40 -8.20 -18.17 -5.92
CA SER A 40 -9.35 -17.46 -5.36
C SER A 40 -9.29 -17.32 -3.83
N GLN A 41 -8.74 -18.30 -3.13
CA GLN A 41 -8.50 -18.19 -1.68
C GLN A 41 -7.38 -17.19 -1.36
N VAL A 42 -6.30 -17.15 -2.15
CA VAL A 42 -5.26 -16.11 -2.05
C VAL A 42 -5.89 -14.73 -2.20
N ALA A 43 -6.68 -14.52 -3.26
CA ALA A 43 -7.41 -13.27 -3.46
C ALA A 43 -8.31 -12.94 -2.26
N THR A 44 -9.05 -13.91 -1.72
CA THR A 44 -9.91 -13.72 -0.53
C THR A 44 -9.11 -13.22 0.68
N ALA A 45 -7.92 -13.76 0.92
CA ALA A 45 -7.07 -13.29 2.01
C ALA A 45 -6.61 -11.83 1.80
N PHE A 46 -6.26 -11.45 0.58
CA PHE A 46 -5.86 -10.06 0.25
C PHE A 46 -7.04 -9.08 0.24
N LEU A 47 -8.30 -9.53 0.04
CA LEU A 47 -9.49 -8.68 0.17
C LEU A 47 -9.60 -8.07 1.57
N SER A 48 -9.05 -8.70 2.60
CA SER A 48 -9.03 -8.19 3.96
C SER A 48 -8.41 -6.79 4.06
N GLN A 49 -7.39 -6.49 3.24
CA GLN A 49 -6.79 -5.15 3.16
C GLN A 49 -7.79 -4.12 2.64
N SER A 50 -8.50 -4.42 1.55
CA SER A 50 -9.47 -3.50 0.95
C SER A 50 -10.64 -3.24 1.89
N ILE A 51 -11.16 -4.28 2.53
CA ILE A 51 -12.24 -4.17 3.51
C ILE A 51 -11.76 -3.35 4.72
N GLY A 52 -10.56 -3.63 5.22
CA GLY A 52 -9.94 -2.85 6.30
C GLY A 52 -9.78 -1.37 5.93
N ALA A 53 -9.33 -1.06 4.70
CA ALA A 53 -9.17 0.31 4.22
C ALA A 53 -10.51 1.05 4.07
N ILE A 54 -11.58 0.36 3.68
CA ILE A 54 -12.94 0.94 3.62
C ILE A 54 -13.48 1.24 5.02
N VAL A 55 -13.24 0.34 5.98
CA VAL A 55 -13.78 0.45 7.35
C VAL A 55 -12.93 1.38 8.24
N ALA A 56 -11.63 1.49 7.97
CA ALA A 56 -10.68 2.23 8.80
C ALA A 56 -11.09 3.69 9.12
N PRO A 57 -11.56 4.52 8.17
CA PRO A 57 -11.96 5.89 8.46
C PRO A 57 -13.10 5.99 9.49
N PHE A 58 -14.03 5.03 9.46
CA PHE A 58 -15.11 4.97 10.43
C PHE A 58 -14.60 4.66 11.83
N LEU A 59 -13.70 3.68 11.96
CA LEU A 59 -13.13 3.29 13.25
C LEU A 59 -12.30 4.44 13.85
N VAL A 60 -11.48 5.11 13.03
CA VAL A 60 -10.68 6.26 13.49
C VAL A 60 -11.59 7.41 13.90
N GLY A 61 -12.49 7.84 13.02
CA GLY A 61 -13.33 8.99 13.28
C GLY A 61 -14.35 8.79 14.40
N LEU A 62 -14.92 7.59 14.55
CA LEU A 62 -15.90 7.30 15.60
C LEU A 62 -15.26 7.09 16.97
N VAL A 63 -14.06 6.52 17.05
CA VAL A 63 -13.45 6.09 18.31
C VAL A 63 -12.26 6.98 18.66
N ALA A 64 -11.26 7.07 17.78
CA ALA A 64 -10.01 7.75 18.09
C ALA A 64 -10.17 9.27 18.20
N ASP A 65 -10.88 9.86 17.25
CA ASP A 65 -11.02 11.31 17.18
C ASP A 65 -11.99 11.87 18.24
N ARG A 66 -12.79 11.01 18.87
CA ARG A 66 -13.83 11.45 19.83
C ARG A 66 -13.52 11.16 21.29
N TYR A 67 -12.96 9.97 21.58
CA TYR A 67 -12.98 9.47 22.96
C TYR A 67 -11.60 9.20 23.54
N PHE A 68 -10.62 8.79 22.75
CA PHE A 68 -9.35 8.30 23.25
C PHE A 68 -8.16 8.97 22.60
N ALA A 69 -7.05 9.03 23.33
CA ALA A 69 -5.80 9.51 22.79
C ALA A 69 -5.24 8.56 21.73
N ALA A 70 -4.85 9.10 20.56
CA ALA A 70 -4.48 8.33 19.37
C ALA A 70 -3.37 7.30 19.64
N GLN A 71 -2.34 7.63 20.45
CA GLN A 71 -1.27 6.71 20.78
C GLN A 71 -1.75 5.53 21.65
N ARG A 72 -2.80 5.70 22.47
CA ARG A 72 -3.35 4.60 23.28
C ARG A 72 -4.13 3.62 22.43
N ILE A 73 -4.92 4.13 21.45
CA ILE A 73 -5.63 3.28 20.50
C ILE A 73 -4.63 2.53 19.63
N LEU A 74 -3.60 3.22 19.12
CA LEU A 74 -2.50 2.60 18.39
C LEU A 74 -1.91 1.43 19.18
N ALA A 75 -1.65 1.62 20.49
CA ALA A 75 -1.15 0.58 21.36
C ALA A 75 -2.08 -0.64 21.44
N VAL A 76 -3.35 -0.41 21.74
CA VAL A 76 -4.34 -1.50 21.89
C VAL A 76 -4.53 -2.27 20.59
N LEU A 77 -4.64 -1.57 19.46
CA LEU A 77 -4.82 -2.21 18.15
C LEU A 77 -3.60 -3.08 17.78
N HIS A 78 -2.37 -2.62 18.06
CA HIS A 78 -1.19 -3.43 17.82
C HIS A 78 -1.05 -4.60 18.78
N LEU A 79 -1.42 -4.46 20.05
CA LEU A 79 -1.43 -5.59 21.00
C LEU A 79 -2.45 -6.66 20.58
N ALA A 80 -3.66 -6.27 20.19
CA ALA A 80 -4.65 -7.20 19.65
C ALA A 80 -4.18 -7.81 18.32
N GLY A 81 -3.56 -7.01 17.44
CA GLY A 81 -2.96 -7.46 16.19
C GLY A 81 -1.85 -8.49 16.40
N ALA A 82 -1.03 -8.34 17.45
CA ALA A 82 0.02 -9.31 17.80
C ALA A 82 -0.57 -10.70 18.09
N VAL A 83 -1.65 -10.76 18.87
CA VAL A 83 -2.35 -12.00 19.16
C VAL A 83 -2.90 -12.64 17.87
N LEU A 84 -3.55 -11.85 17.01
CA LEU A 84 -4.14 -12.34 15.76
C LEU A 84 -3.09 -12.87 14.79
N MET A 85 -1.93 -12.18 14.65
CA MET A 85 -0.82 -12.64 13.81
C MET A 85 -0.17 -13.92 14.36
N TRP A 86 -0.08 -14.03 15.67
CA TRP A 86 0.40 -15.27 16.29
C TRP A 86 -0.55 -16.43 16.01
N LEU A 87 -1.88 -16.23 16.18
CA LEU A 87 -2.89 -17.22 15.85
C LEU A 87 -2.89 -17.59 14.35
N ALA A 88 -2.74 -16.60 13.46
CA ALA A 88 -2.61 -16.84 12.02
C ALA A 88 -1.40 -17.74 11.71
N SER A 89 -0.28 -17.57 12.42
CA SER A 89 0.93 -18.40 12.24
C SER A 89 0.74 -19.87 12.62
N THR A 90 -0.28 -20.19 13.38
CA THR A 90 -0.60 -21.55 13.85
C THR A 90 -1.87 -22.13 13.21
N ALA A 91 -2.46 -21.41 12.26
CA ALA A 91 -3.70 -21.82 11.61
C ALA A 91 -3.49 -23.10 10.77
N THR A 92 -4.36 -24.07 10.96
CA THR A 92 -4.35 -25.36 10.25
C THR A 92 -5.38 -25.44 9.13
N SER A 93 -6.24 -24.42 9.01
CA SER A 93 -7.23 -24.33 7.95
C SER A 93 -7.27 -22.92 7.35
N PHE A 94 -7.62 -22.82 6.07
CA PHE A 94 -7.79 -21.53 5.39
C PHE A 94 -8.84 -20.65 6.06
N GLY A 95 -9.95 -21.24 6.53
CA GLY A 95 -11.01 -20.50 7.21
C GLY A 95 -10.53 -19.81 8.49
N MET A 96 -9.79 -20.52 9.35
CA MET A 96 -9.19 -19.95 10.57
C MET A 96 -8.17 -18.84 10.21
N PHE A 97 -7.28 -19.12 9.26
CA PHE A 97 -6.29 -18.16 8.79
C PHE A 97 -6.93 -16.88 8.26
N SER A 98 -7.88 -17.02 7.33
CA SER A 98 -8.56 -15.90 6.69
C SER A 98 -9.35 -15.06 7.69
N ALA A 99 -10.00 -15.69 8.68
CA ALA A 99 -10.70 -14.99 9.76
C ALA A 99 -9.71 -14.16 10.61
N CYS A 100 -8.58 -14.75 11.02
CA CYS A 100 -7.54 -14.03 11.77
C CYS A 100 -7.00 -12.82 10.99
N VAL A 101 -6.67 -13.01 9.70
CA VAL A 101 -6.15 -11.94 8.84
C VAL A 101 -7.21 -10.87 8.57
N MET A 102 -8.48 -11.24 8.38
CA MET A 102 -9.57 -10.28 8.20
C MET A 102 -9.71 -9.37 9.42
N VAL A 103 -9.82 -9.96 10.62
CA VAL A 103 -9.93 -9.17 11.85
C VAL A 103 -8.66 -8.35 12.09
N TYR A 104 -7.48 -8.92 11.81
CA TYR A 104 -6.22 -8.21 11.90
C TYR A 104 -6.21 -6.96 11.00
N MET A 105 -6.63 -7.08 9.73
CA MET A 105 -6.64 -5.96 8.80
C MET A 105 -7.66 -4.88 9.18
N LEU A 106 -8.80 -5.25 9.76
CA LEU A 106 -9.75 -4.29 10.34
C LEU A 106 -9.14 -3.48 11.49
N LEU A 107 -8.22 -4.08 12.26
CA LEU A 107 -7.51 -3.41 13.35
C LEU A 107 -6.25 -2.66 12.83
N PHE A 108 -5.56 -3.19 11.83
CA PHE A 108 -4.29 -2.65 11.33
C PHE A 108 -4.47 -1.42 10.44
N MET A 109 -5.44 -1.41 9.51
CA MET A 109 -5.63 -0.29 8.58
C MET A 109 -5.85 1.06 9.29
N PRO A 110 -6.66 1.15 10.37
CA PRO A 110 -6.77 2.36 11.17
C PRO A 110 -5.43 2.86 11.75
N THR A 111 -4.51 1.95 12.08
CA THR A 111 -3.23 2.34 12.70
C THR A 111 -2.35 3.17 11.80
N LEU A 112 -2.49 3.07 10.46
CA LEU A 112 -1.76 3.90 9.50
C LEU A 112 -2.14 5.38 9.65
N ALA A 113 -3.43 5.67 9.74
CA ALA A 113 -3.91 7.03 9.97
C ALA A 113 -3.55 7.55 11.37
N LEU A 114 -3.66 6.70 12.39
CA LEU A 114 -3.29 7.03 13.76
C LEU A 114 -1.81 7.34 13.90
N ALA A 115 -0.92 6.54 13.31
CA ALA A 115 0.52 6.79 13.33
C ALA A 115 0.88 8.11 12.64
N ASN A 116 0.26 8.42 11.49
CA ASN A 116 0.42 9.69 10.81
C ASN A 116 -0.07 10.86 11.70
N SER A 117 -1.24 10.73 12.32
CA SER A 117 -1.80 11.74 13.23
C SER A 117 -0.89 11.98 14.43
N VAL A 118 -0.42 10.92 15.10
CA VAL A 118 0.55 11.02 16.21
C VAL A 118 1.82 11.72 15.75
N ALA A 119 2.35 11.37 14.57
CA ALA A 119 3.57 12.00 14.05
C ALA A 119 3.36 13.51 13.79
N MET A 120 2.37 13.86 12.97
CA MET A 120 2.16 15.25 12.52
C MET A 120 1.81 16.20 13.65
N ARG A 121 1.07 15.75 14.67
CA ARG A 121 0.65 16.60 15.79
C ARG A 121 1.78 16.97 16.76
N HIS A 122 2.92 16.30 16.67
CA HIS A 122 4.11 16.60 17.47
C HIS A 122 5.23 17.25 16.66
N MET A 123 4.92 17.76 15.47
CA MET A 123 5.83 18.50 14.59
C MET A 123 5.50 19.98 14.58
N GLN A 124 6.53 20.83 14.56
CA GLN A 124 6.36 22.30 14.45
C GLN A 124 6.21 22.73 12.99
N THR A 125 6.90 22.06 12.08
CA THR A 125 6.89 22.27 10.64
C THR A 125 6.71 20.93 9.93
N PRO A 126 5.45 20.40 9.89
CA PRO A 126 5.19 19.07 9.32
C PRO A 126 5.74 18.89 7.90
N GLU A 127 5.71 19.93 7.05
CA GLU A 127 6.21 19.88 5.68
C GLU A 127 7.70 19.52 5.59
N LYS A 128 8.49 19.90 6.61
CA LYS A 128 9.94 19.62 6.67
C LYS A 128 10.27 18.39 7.52
N GLN A 129 9.47 18.14 8.55
CA GLN A 129 9.79 17.13 9.58
C GLN A 129 9.13 15.77 9.30
N PHE A 130 7.99 15.74 8.63
CA PHE A 130 7.27 14.49 8.35
C PHE A 130 7.99 13.60 7.31
N PRO A 131 8.56 14.13 6.19
CA PRO A 131 9.22 13.28 5.21
C PRO A 131 10.31 12.37 5.78
N PRO A 132 11.29 12.84 6.59
CA PRO A 132 12.28 11.94 7.19
C PRO A 132 11.68 10.86 8.09
N VAL A 133 10.64 11.21 8.85
CA VAL A 133 9.93 10.26 9.71
C VAL A 133 9.18 9.21 8.87
N ARG A 134 8.59 9.63 7.75
CA ARG A 134 7.89 8.72 6.82
C ARG A 134 8.86 7.79 6.09
N VAL A 135 10.05 8.28 5.71
CA VAL A 135 11.12 7.46 5.11
C VAL A 135 11.55 6.33 6.05
N ALA A 136 11.58 6.55 7.38
CA ALA A 136 11.86 5.49 8.34
C ALA A 136 10.87 4.32 8.20
N GLY A 137 9.62 4.59 7.81
CA GLY A 137 8.64 3.55 7.49
C GLY A 137 9.05 2.71 6.27
N SER A 138 9.41 3.35 5.15
CA SER A 138 9.90 2.63 3.96
C SER A 138 11.14 1.78 4.27
N VAL A 139 12.06 2.30 5.11
CA VAL A 139 13.20 1.53 5.60
C VAL A 139 12.74 0.31 6.41
N GLY A 140 11.72 0.44 7.26
CA GLY A 140 11.15 -0.68 8.01
C GLY A 140 10.64 -1.80 7.10
N TRP A 141 9.91 -1.44 6.06
CA TRP A 141 9.44 -2.40 5.04
C TRP A 141 10.59 -3.10 4.32
N ILE A 142 11.59 -2.33 3.87
CA ILE A 142 12.79 -2.87 3.20
C ILE A 142 13.53 -3.86 4.12
N VAL A 143 13.75 -3.48 5.37
CA VAL A 143 14.44 -4.33 6.36
C VAL A 143 13.67 -5.64 6.56
N ALA A 144 12.36 -5.60 6.65
CA ALA A 144 11.53 -6.81 6.78
C ALA A 144 11.72 -7.76 5.59
N GLY A 145 11.62 -7.25 4.35
CA GLY A 145 11.81 -8.06 3.15
C GLY A 145 13.23 -8.64 3.02
N VAL A 146 14.26 -7.83 3.31
CA VAL A 146 15.66 -8.27 3.30
C VAL A 146 15.91 -9.35 4.35
N LEU A 147 15.34 -9.20 5.56
CA LEU A 147 15.47 -10.21 6.62
C LEU A 147 14.84 -11.54 6.20
N ILE A 148 13.66 -11.54 5.60
CA ILE A 148 12.99 -12.76 5.13
C ILE A 148 13.87 -13.47 4.10
N GLY A 149 14.37 -12.73 3.10
CA GLY A 149 15.25 -13.28 2.07
C GLY A 149 16.58 -13.79 2.62
N TRP A 150 17.20 -13.06 3.56
CA TRP A 150 18.47 -13.45 4.19
C TRP A 150 18.32 -14.69 5.09
N LEU A 151 17.21 -14.79 5.83
CA LEU A 151 16.93 -15.95 6.69
C LEU A 151 16.49 -17.18 5.89
N GLY A 152 16.24 -17.05 4.58
CA GLY A 152 15.90 -18.16 3.70
C GLY A 152 14.56 -18.83 4.04
N TRP A 153 13.62 -18.12 4.63
CA TRP A 153 12.33 -18.68 5.04
C TRP A 153 11.46 -19.11 3.86
N GLU A 154 11.63 -18.50 2.70
CA GLU A 154 10.98 -18.91 1.46
C GLU A 154 11.48 -20.28 1.00
N GLN A 155 12.82 -20.48 0.95
CA GLN A 155 13.46 -21.71 0.50
C GLN A 155 13.30 -22.87 1.50
N THR A 156 13.19 -22.55 2.77
CA THR A 156 13.02 -23.55 3.85
C THR A 156 11.57 -23.86 4.16
N HIS A 157 10.63 -23.27 3.40
CA HIS A 157 9.16 -23.38 3.60
C HIS A 157 8.70 -23.06 5.03
N ARG A 158 9.35 -22.04 5.65
CA ARG A 158 9.09 -21.60 7.02
C ARG A 158 8.42 -20.23 7.07
N LEU A 159 7.55 -19.93 6.11
CA LEU A 159 6.88 -18.63 6.01
C LEU A 159 5.87 -18.36 7.14
N GLU A 160 5.50 -19.36 7.96
CA GLU A 160 4.78 -19.12 9.20
C GLU A 160 5.55 -18.21 10.17
N LEU A 161 6.88 -18.17 10.06
CA LEU A 161 7.74 -17.31 10.87
C LEU A 161 7.58 -15.82 10.52
N THR A 162 7.13 -15.50 9.33
CA THR A 162 6.84 -14.10 8.92
C THR A 162 5.69 -13.53 9.74
N PHE A 163 4.64 -14.31 10.01
CA PHE A 163 3.53 -13.91 10.89
C PHE A 163 3.96 -13.79 12.34
N ARG A 164 4.85 -14.67 12.82
CA ARG A 164 5.43 -14.57 14.19
C ARG A 164 6.31 -13.33 14.30
N MET A 165 7.12 -13.03 13.29
CA MET A 165 7.93 -11.80 13.24
C MET A 165 7.02 -10.56 13.28
N ALA A 166 5.94 -10.54 12.50
CA ALA A 166 4.95 -9.47 12.53
C ALA A 166 4.26 -9.36 13.90
N ALA A 167 3.93 -10.48 14.53
CA ALA A 167 3.33 -10.53 15.85
C ALA A 167 4.25 -9.93 16.94
N LEU A 168 5.53 -10.32 16.94
CA LEU A 168 6.52 -9.80 17.89
C LEU A 168 6.79 -8.31 17.67
N ALA A 169 6.91 -7.87 16.41
CA ALA A 169 7.06 -6.45 16.09
C ALA A 169 5.80 -5.64 16.46
N SER A 170 4.60 -6.21 16.27
CA SER A 170 3.32 -5.61 16.67
C SER A 170 3.22 -5.49 18.19
N LEU A 171 3.64 -6.52 18.93
CA LEU A 171 3.75 -6.47 20.39
C LEU A 171 4.71 -5.36 20.84
N ALA A 172 5.89 -5.28 20.21
CA ALA A 172 6.89 -4.25 20.51
C ALA A 172 6.32 -2.85 20.24
N LEU A 173 5.68 -2.62 19.08
CA LEU A 173 5.07 -1.33 18.77
C LEU A 173 3.91 -1.01 19.71
N GLY A 174 3.07 -1.98 20.05
CA GLY A 174 1.97 -1.81 20.99
C GLY A 174 2.42 -1.33 22.36
N LEU A 175 3.45 -1.98 22.92
CA LEU A 175 4.07 -1.57 24.18
C LEU A 175 4.75 -0.20 24.06
N TYR A 176 5.49 0.01 22.97
CA TYR A 176 6.17 1.26 22.68
C TYR A 176 5.21 2.44 22.53
N ALA A 177 4.04 2.23 21.94
CA ALA A 177 3.05 3.27 21.69
C ALA A 177 2.53 3.92 22.99
N PHE A 178 2.53 3.22 24.13
CA PHE A 178 2.20 3.82 25.42
C PHE A 178 3.24 4.87 25.88
N THR A 179 4.46 4.79 25.38
CA THR A 179 5.52 5.75 25.70
C THR A 179 5.49 6.98 24.80
N LEU A 180 4.79 6.95 23.65
CA LEU A 180 4.72 8.07 22.71
C LEU A 180 4.09 9.32 23.32
N PRO A 181 4.37 10.50 22.75
CA PRO A 181 3.80 11.75 23.26
C PRO A 181 2.27 11.71 23.27
N HIS A 182 1.67 12.30 24.31
CA HIS A 182 0.22 12.31 24.48
C HIS A 182 -0.49 13.06 23.33
N THR A 183 -1.40 12.38 22.65
CA THR A 183 -2.10 12.89 21.46
C THR A 183 -3.62 12.81 21.71
N PRO A 184 -4.21 13.76 22.45
CA PRO A 184 -5.63 13.72 22.82
C PRO A 184 -6.55 13.94 21.61
N PRO A 185 -7.85 13.60 21.69
CA PRO A 185 -8.83 13.88 20.64
C PRO A 185 -8.90 15.37 20.29
N LEU A 186 -9.22 15.69 19.04
CA LEU A 186 -9.48 17.07 18.61
C LEU A 186 -10.95 17.43 18.85
N ALA A 187 -11.20 18.49 19.61
CA ALA A 187 -12.57 18.91 19.94
C ALA A 187 -13.42 19.23 18.70
N GLN A 188 -12.82 19.73 17.63
CA GLN A 188 -13.49 20.09 16.38
C GLN A 188 -13.96 18.87 15.53
N GLN A 189 -13.42 17.68 15.77
CA GLN A 189 -13.82 16.46 15.02
C GLN A 189 -14.99 15.70 15.67
N ARG A 190 -15.43 16.12 16.85
CA ARG A 190 -16.55 15.48 17.56
C ARG A 190 -17.88 15.55 16.80
N ASP A 191 -18.07 16.60 15.99
CA ASP A 191 -19.33 16.86 15.28
C ASP A 191 -19.28 16.50 13.78
N ALA A 192 -18.18 15.88 13.31
CA ALA A 192 -18.06 15.46 11.92
C ALA A 192 -19.11 14.38 11.59
N GLY A 193 -19.97 14.67 10.61
CA GLY A 193 -20.97 13.73 10.12
C GLY A 193 -20.33 12.58 9.32
N LEU A 194 -21.02 11.44 9.20
CA LEU A 194 -20.57 10.27 8.42
C LEU A 194 -20.17 10.65 6.98
N GLY A 195 -20.88 11.58 6.35
CA GLY A 195 -20.56 12.06 5.00
C GLY A 195 -19.19 12.73 4.90
N GLN A 196 -18.82 13.53 5.90
CA GLN A 196 -17.49 14.16 5.96
C GLN A 196 -16.38 13.14 6.21
N MET A 197 -16.65 12.14 7.04
CA MET A 197 -15.70 11.06 7.35
C MET A 197 -15.42 10.17 6.12
N LEU A 198 -16.44 9.95 5.28
CA LEU A 198 -16.32 9.22 4.01
C LEU A 198 -15.74 10.08 2.87
N GLY A 199 -15.52 11.36 3.11
CA GLY A 199 -15.08 12.24 2.05
C GLY A 199 -16.16 12.54 1.00
N LEU A 200 -17.45 12.36 1.31
CA LEU A 200 -18.54 12.56 0.33
C LEU A 200 -18.61 13.99 -0.18
N ASP A 201 -18.14 14.97 0.60
CA ASP A 201 -18.02 16.38 0.15
C ASP A 201 -17.06 16.50 -1.05
N ALA A 202 -16.14 15.56 -1.22
CA ALA A 202 -15.22 15.49 -2.35
C ALA A 202 -15.89 14.99 -3.64
N LEU A 203 -17.11 14.42 -3.59
CA LEU A 203 -17.88 14.04 -4.79
C LEU A 203 -18.05 15.20 -5.78
N ARG A 204 -18.06 16.45 -5.29
CA ARG A 204 -18.11 17.64 -6.14
C ARG A 204 -16.92 17.72 -7.12
N LEU A 205 -15.77 17.11 -6.79
CA LEU A 205 -14.60 17.09 -7.67
C LEU A 205 -14.87 16.31 -8.96
N LEU A 206 -15.74 15.30 -8.91
CA LEU A 206 -16.13 14.49 -10.07
C LEU A 206 -16.93 15.30 -11.12
N LYS A 207 -17.41 16.50 -10.79
CA LYS A 207 -18.01 17.42 -11.77
C LYS A 207 -16.97 17.95 -12.77
N SER A 208 -15.69 17.96 -12.39
CA SER A 208 -14.59 18.26 -13.31
C SER A 208 -14.29 17.04 -14.18
N ARG A 209 -14.40 17.18 -15.50
CA ARG A 209 -14.13 16.08 -16.45
C ARG A 209 -12.70 15.52 -16.27
N SER A 210 -11.71 16.39 -16.08
CA SER A 210 -10.32 15.95 -15.90
C SER A 210 -10.15 15.18 -14.60
N TYR A 211 -10.77 15.65 -13.51
CA TYR A 211 -10.73 14.92 -12.24
C TYR A 211 -11.46 13.58 -12.30
N LEU A 212 -12.60 13.52 -12.98
CA LEU A 212 -13.35 12.27 -13.19
C LEU A 212 -12.51 11.25 -13.95
N VAL A 213 -11.82 11.66 -15.04
CA VAL A 213 -10.93 10.78 -15.81
C VAL A 213 -9.79 10.28 -14.93
N PHE A 214 -9.15 11.14 -14.17
CA PHE A 214 -8.11 10.77 -13.22
C PHE A 214 -8.64 9.79 -12.15
N PHE A 215 -9.81 10.07 -11.59
CA PHE A 215 -10.43 9.24 -10.54
C PHE A 215 -10.75 7.82 -11.04
N LEU A 216 -11.36 7.71 -12.23
CA LEU A 216 -11.65 6.41 -12.85
C LEU A 216 -10.38 5.65 -13.23
N ALA A 217 -9.37 6.37 -13.77
CA ALA A 217 -8.07 5.79 -14.04
C ALA A 217 -7.38 5.28 -12.76
N SER A 218 -7.57 5.99 -11.63
CA SER A 218 -7.01 5.59 -10.33
C SER A 218 -7.64 4.31 -9.79
N ILE A 219 -8.94 4.13 -9.98
CA ILE A 219 -9.60 2.85 -9.66
C ILE A 219 -9.07 1.73 -10.57
N ALA A 220 -9.03 1.98 -11.87
CA ALA A 220 -8.67 0.96 -12.87
C ALA A 220 -7.21 0.52 -12.77
N ILE A 221 -6.27 1.42 -12.44
CA ILE A 221 -4.83 1.08 -12.29
C ILE A 221 -4.56 0.25 -11.03
N CYS A 222 -5.47 0.25 -10.05
CA CYS A 222 -5.39 -0.63 -8.91
C CYS A 222 -5.65 -2.11 -9.26
N ILE A 223 -6.25 -2.38 -10.43
CA ILE A 223 -6.37 -3.76 -10.93
C ILE A 223 -4.98 -4.38 -11.17
N PRO A 224 -4.11 -3.80 -12.04
CA PRO A 224 -2.73 -4.25 -12.14
C PRO A 224 -1.98 -4.25 -10.80
N LEU A 225 -2.17 -3.24 -9.96
CA LEU A 225 -1.53 -3.17 -8.64
C LEU A 225 -1.85 -4.39 -7.77
N ALA A 226 -3.09 -4.88 -7.80
CA ALA A 226 -3.49 -6.07 -7.05
C ALA A 226 -2.76 -7.34 -7.51
N PHE A 227 -2.55 -7.52 -8.84
CA PHE A 227 -1.73 -8.62 -9.35
C PHE A 227 -0.32 -8.59 -8.77
N TYR A 228 0.27 -7.40 -8.67
CA TYR A 228 1.61 -7.25 -8.08
C TYR A 228 1.66 -7.71 -6.64
N TYR A 229 0.79 -7.20 -5.79
CA TYR A 229 0.80 -7.55 -4.37
C TYR A 229 0.44 -9.02 -4.11
N ASN A 230 -0.52 -9.55 -4.85
CA ASN A 230 -1.05 -10.88 -4.58
C ASN A 230 -0.14 -11.99 -5.13
N PHE A 231 0.47 -11.78 -6.30
CA PHE A 231 1.07 -12.88 -7.05
C PHE A 231 2.54 -12.69 -7.47
N THR A 232 3.17 -11.51 -7.26
CA THR A 232 4.60 -11.36 -7.64
C THR A 232 5.50 -12.26 -6.80
N ASN A 233 5.28 -12.37 -5.49
CA ASN A 233 6.11 -13.22 -4.64
C ASN A 233 5.91 -14.71 -4.95
N PRO A 234 4.67 -15.25 -5.06
CA PRO A 234 4.44 -16.62 -5.56
C PRO A 234 5.10 -16.89 -6.91
N TYR A 235 4.97 -15.97 -7.87
CA TYR A 235 5.57 -16.06 -9.20
C TYR A 235 7.10 -16.21 -9.14
N LEU A 236 7.78 -15.33 -8.39
CA LEU A 236 9.23 -15.38 -8.27
C LEU A 236 9.70 -16.68 -7.60
N ASN A 237 8.99 -17.16 -6.58
CA ASN A 237 9.29 -18.42 -5.92
C ASN A 237 9.03 -19.62 -6.85
N ASP A 238 7.97 -19.62 -7.64
CA ASP A 238 7.65 -20.65 -8.61
C ASP A 238 8.72 -20.74 -9.73
N LEU A 239 9.29 -19.62 -10.15
CA LEU A 239 10.45 -19.56 -11.04
C LEU A 239 11.76 -20.03 -10.38
N GLY A 240 11.79 -20.29 -9.07
CA GLY A 240 13.00 -20.70 -8.34
C GLY A 240 13.93 -19.52 -7.97
N VAL A 241 13.45 -18.29 -7.99
CA VAL A 241 14.22 -17.11 -7.58
C VAL A 241 14.46 -17.14 -6.07
N ARG A 242 15.71 -17.20 -5.67
CA ARG A 242 16.09 -17.23 -4.24
C ARG A 242 15.93 -15.85 -3.60
N GLY A 243 15.34 -15.80 -2.41
CA GLY A 243 15.16 -14.57 -1.64
C GLY A 243 14.23 -13.56 -2.34
N ALA A 244 13.13 -14.03 -2.91
CA ALA A 244 12.18 -13.24 -3.68
C ALA A 244 11.66 -12.01 -2.90
N ALA A 245 11.39 -12.14 -1.60
CA ALA A 245 10.98 -11.02 -0.73
C ALA A 245 12.08 -9.95 -0.62
N GLY A 246 13.34 -10.37 -0.48
CA GLY A 246 14.49 -9.46 -0.49
C GLY A 246 14.65 -8.75 -1.84
N LEU A 247 14.51 -9.48 -2.94
CA LEU A 247 14.56 -8.93 -4.30
C LEU A 247 13.45 -7.88 -4.51
N GLN A 248 12.23 -8.16 -4.07
CA GLN A 248 11.11 -7.22 -4.16
C GLN A 248 11.36 -5.91 -3.37
N SER A 249 12.22 -5.93 -2.34
CA SER A 249 12.60 -4.72 -1.60
C SER A 249 13.34 -3.70 -2.45
N LEU A 250 13.94 -4.08 -3.60
CA LEU A 250 14.50 -3.14 -4.57
C LEU A 250 13.44 -2.18 -5.14
N GLY A 251 12.18 -2.64 -5.20
CA GLY A 251 11.06 -1.78 -5.59
C GLY A 251 10.86 -0.62 -4.62
N GLN A 252 10.91 -0.87 -3.32
CA GLN A 252 10.81 0.16 -2.28
C GLN A 252 12.05 1.06 -2.22
N VAL A 253 13.24 0.52 -2.51
CA VAL A 253 14.45 1.34 -2.66
C VAL A 253 14.28 2.33 -3.81
N SER A 254 13.77 1.87 -4.96
CA SER A 254 13.52 2.75 -6.11
C SER A 254 12.45 3.82 -5.80
N GLU A 255 11.39 3.46 -5.05
CA GLU A 255 10.37 4.39 -4.57
C GLU A 255 10.99 5.51 -3.72
N VAL A 256 11.81 5.15 -2.72
CA VAL A 256 12.47 6.15 -1.86
C VAL A 256 13.36 7.10 -2.68
N LEU A 257 14.13 6.58 -3.63
CA LEU A 257 15.02 7.40 -4.48
C LEU A 257 14.23 8.33 -5.40
N LEU A 258 13.16 7.84 -6.00
CA LEU A 258 12.31 8.64 -6.89
C LEU A 258 11.49 9.66 -6.12
N MET A 259 11.01 9.34 -4.92
CA MET A 259 10.32 10.29 -4.04
C MET A 259 11.21 11.49 -3.71
N LEU A 260 12.51 11.29 -3.52
CA LEU A 260 13.48 12.39 -3.33
C LEU A 260 13.64 13.25 -4.60
N ALA A 261 13.51 12.65 -5.79
CA ALA A 261 13.58 13.36 -7.05
C ALA A 261 12.25 14.02 -7.48
N MET A 262 11.13 13.66 -6.84
CA MET A 262 9.79 14.13 -7.20
C MET A 262 9.64 15.65 -7.35
N PRO A 263 10.14 16.52 -6.44
CA PRO A 263 9.96 17.95 -6.58
C PRO A 263 10.56 18.49 -7.89
N PHE A 264 11.71 17.96 -8.29
CA PHE A 264 12.40 18.35 -9.54
C PHE A 264 11.66 17.82 -10.78
N LEU A 265 11.24 16.55 -10.73
CA LEU A 265 10.54 15.90 -11.83
C LEU A 265 9.15 16.50 -12.06
N PHE A 266 8.43 16.81 -10.98
CA PHE A 266 7.09 17.40 -11.05
C PHE A 266 7.08 18.76 -11.74
N VAL A 267 8.05 19.63 -11.44
CA VAL A 267 8.18 20.95 -12.07
C VAL A 267 8.48 20.83 -13.57
N ARG A 268 9.27 19.84 -13.98
CA ARG A 268 9.66 19.67 -15.39
C ARG A 268 8.63 18.95 -16.24
N LEU A 269 8.00 17.92 -15.71
CA LEU A 269 7.14 17.02 -16.47
C LEU A 269 5.65 17.40 -16.36
N GLY A 270 5.26 17.99 -15.26
CA GLY A 270 3.86 18.31 -14.97
C GLY A 270 3.00 17.07 -14.70
N VAL A 271 1.79 17.30 -14.21
CA VAL A 271 0.86 16.24 -13.72
C VAL A 271 0.54 15.21 -14.79
N LYS A 272 0.12 15.65 -15.99
CA LYS A 272 -0.32 14.72 -17.06
C LYS A 272 0.79 13.76 -17.47
N THR A 273 2.00 14.29 -17.68
CA THR A 273 3.14 13.46 -18.11
C THR A 273 3.56 12.49 -17.03
N MET A 274 3.59 12.91 -15.76
CA MET A 274 3.97 12.03 -14.66
C MET A 274 2.95 10.89 -14.49
N LEU A 275 1.65 11.19 -14.47
CA LEU A 275 0.61 10.16 -14.40
C LEU A 275 0.71 9.17 -15.58
N ALA A 276 0.92 9.68 -16.80
CA ALA A 276 1.07 8.83 -17.99
C ALA A 276 2.33 7.96 -17.94
N LEU A 277 3.47 8.49 -17.49
CA LEU A 277 4.70 7.71 -17.30
C LEU A 277 4.55 6.64 -16.22
N GLY A 278 3.84 6.95 -15.14
CA GLY A 278 3.49 5.96 -14.11
C GLY A 278 2.67 4.79 -14.71
N MET A 279 1.64 5.10 -15.51
CA MET A 279 0.83 4.09 -16.19
C MET A 279 1.64 3.29 -17.22
N ALA A 280 2.52 3.96 -17.99
CA ALA A 280 3.40 3.30 -18.96
C ALA A 280 4.38 2.35 -18.26
N ALA A 281 4.90 2.74 -17.09
CA ALA A 281 5.75 1.87 -16.28
C ALA A 281 5.01 0.61 -15.80
N TRP A 282 3.70 0.68 -15.52
CA TRP A 282 2.87 -0.50 -15.23
C TRP A 282 2.80 -1.46 -16.42
N VAL A 283 2.56 -0.95 -17.64
CA VAL A 283 2.55 -1.75 -18.86
C VAL A 283 3.88 -2.47 -19.04
N LEU A 284 4.98 -1.70 -18.97
CA LEU A 284 6.33 -2.22 -19.18
C LEU A 284 6.71 -3.25 -18.12
N ARG A 285 6.39 -3.01 -16.86
CA ARG A 285 6.63 -3.90 -15.73
C ARG A 285 6.03 -5.29 -15.96
N TYR A 286 4.75 -5.35 -16.31
CA TYR A 286 4.08 -6.63 -16.50
C TYR A 286 4.47 -7.32 -17.81
N ALA A 287 4.82 -6.57 -18.84
CA ALA A 287 5.46 -7.15 -20.03
C ALA A 287 6.82 -7.79 -19.65
N MET A 288 7.63 -7.13 -18.81
CA MET A 288 8.89 -7.70 -18.32
C MET A 288 8.67 -8.95 -17.48
N PHE A 289 7.63 -9.00 -16.65
CA PHE A 289 7.30 -10.20 -15.89
C PHE A 289 6.78 -11.33 -16.80
N ALA A 290 6.02 -11.02 -17.85
CA ALA A 290 5.52 -12.01 -18.78
C ALA A 290 6.63 -12.72 -19.58
N PHE A 291 7.75 -12.03 -19.82
CA PHE A 291 8.87 -12.55 -20.62
C PHE A 291 10.16 -12.78 -19.80
N GLY A 292 10.14 -12.50 -18.49
CA GLY A 292 11.24 -12.74 -17.57
C GLY A 292 11.27 -14.19 -17.07
N ASP A 293 12.46 -14.68 -16.77
CA ASP A 293 12.71 -15.99 -16.17
C ASP A 293 13.86 -15.92 -15.15
N ALA A 294 14.11 -17.01 -14.41
CA ALA A 294 15.20 -17.07 -13.46
C ALA A 294 16.59 -17.29 -14.09
N GLY A 295 16.67 -17.44 -15.41
CA GLY A 295 17.90 -17.66 -16.20
C GLY A 295 18.28 -16.40 -16.97
N SER A 296 18.26 -16.49 -18.30
CA SER A 296 18.66 -15.38 -19.21
C SER A 296 17.76 -14.15 -19.11
N GLY A 297 16.49 -14.32 -18.74
CA GLY A 297 15.51 -13.27 -18.53
C GLY A 297 15.51 -12.65 -17.13
N PHE A 298 16.42 -13.02 -16.23
CA PHE A 298 16.44 -12.52 -14.84
C PHE A 298 16.53 -10.99 -14.75
N SER A 299 17.25 -10.35 -15.66
CA SER A 299 17.32 -8.88 -15.73
C SER A 299 15.96 -8.22 -15.95
N LEU A 300 15.06 -8.86 -16.72
CA LEU A 300 13.69 -8.37 -16.91
C LEU A 300 12.91 -8.39 -15.60
N LEU A 301 13.06 -9.44 -14.79
CA LEU A 301 12.44 -9.49 -13.46
C LEU A 301 12.92 -8.36 -12.56
N VAL A 302 14.25 -8.13 -12.52
CA VAL A 302 14.84 -7.07 -11.70
C VAL A 302 14.35 -5.69 -12.16
N ILE A 303 14.39 -5.40 -13.46
CA ILE A 303 13.91 -4.12 -14.01
C ILE A 303 12.41 -3.97 -13.71
N GLY A 304 11.61 -5.01 -13.92
CA GLY A 304 10.18 -5.00 -13.60
C GLY A 304 9.90 -4.67 -12.13
N ILE A 305 10.73 -5.17 -11.20
CA ILE A 305 10.64 -4.84 -9.78
C ILE A 305 11.05 -3.39 -9.52
N VAL A 306 12.18 -2.93 -10.07
CA VAL A 306 12.70 -1.56 -9.88
C VAL A 306 11.75 -0.50 -10.44
N LEU A 307 11.00 -0.81 -11.50
CA LEU A 307 9.95 0.08 -12.02
C LEU A 307 8.87 0.43 -10.99
N HIS A 308 8.85 -0.25 -9.82
CA HIS A 308 7.88 0.02 -8.75
C HIS A 308 7.82 1.48 -8.33
N GLY A 309 8.97 2.11 -8.14
CA GLY A 309 9.01 3.52 -7.75
C GLY A 309 8.35 4.42 -8.80
N ILE A 310 8.60 4.19 -10.09
CA ILE A 310 7.96 4.97 -11.16
C ILE A 310 6.44 4.70 -11.17
N CYS A 311 6.03 3.45 -11.09
CA CYS A 311 4.62 3.08 -11.02
C CYS A 311 3.91 3.79 -9.87
N TYR A 312 4.52 3.78 -8.68
CA TYR A 312 3.90 4.25 -7.45
C TYR A 312 3.97 5.77 -7.31
N ASP A 313 5.16 6.35 -7.38
CA ASP A 313 5.35 7.78 -7.13
C ASP A 313 4.76 8.65 -8.24
N PHE A 314 5.01 8.27 -9.51
CA PHE A 314 4.52 9.07 -10.63
C PHE A 314 3.00 8.99 -10.77
N PHE A 315 2.37 7.93 -10.29
CA PHE A 315 0.92 7.83 -10.34
C PHE A 315 0.27 8.24 -9.02
N PHE A 316 0.56 7.53 -7.91
CA PHE A 316 -0.18 7.75 -6.67
C PHE A 316 0.25 9.03 -5.94
N VAL A 317 1.54 9.30 -5.82
CA VAL A 317 1.99 10.54 -5.15
C VAL A 317 1.61 11.77 -5.97
N THR A 318 1.80 11.74 -7.29
CA THR A 318 1.33 12.80 -8.19
C THR A 318 -0.19 12.97 -8.11
N GLY A 319 -0.93 11.87 -8.06
CA GLY A 319 -2.39 11.87 -7.91
C GLY A 319 -2.87 12.50 -6.61
N GLN A 320 -2.17 12.28 -5.50
CA GLN A 320 -2.43 12.94 -4.22
C GLN A 320 -2.21 14.45 -4.31
N ILE A 321 -1.09 14.88 -4.92
CA ILE A 321 -0.79 16.31 -5.15
C ILE A 321 -1.87 16.95 -6.04
N TYR A 322 -2.27 16.26 -7.12
CA TYR A 322 -3.33 16.73 -8.03
C TYR A 322 -4.68 16.87 -7.33
N THR A 323 -5.02 15.89 -6.47
CA THR A 323 -6.23 15.90 -5.66
C THR A 323 -6.25 17.08 -4.68
N ASP A 324 -5.15 17.31 -3.97
CA ASP A 324 -4.99 18.43 -3.05
C ASP A 324 -5.18 19.78 -3.71
N ALA A 325 -4.57 19.94 -4.89
CA ALA A 325 -4.67 21.18 -5.67
C ALA A 325 -6.11 21.47 -6.13
N HIS A 326 -6.89 20.43 -6.46
CA HIS A 326 -8.29 20.58 -6.92
C HIS A 326 -9.30 20.73 -5.78
N ALA A 327 -9.02 20.13 -4.62
CA ALA A 327 -9.94 20.19 -3.48
C ALA A 327 -9.95 21.54 -2.78
N GLY A 328 -8.84 22.26 -2.82
CA GLY A 328 -8.62 23.48 -2.05
C GLY A 328 -8.48 23.23 -0.53
N PRO A 329 -8.09 24.25 0.25
CA PRO A 329 -7.72 24.06 1.66
C PRO A 329 -8.81 23.44 2.53
N ALA A 330 -10.07 23.83 2.34
CA ALA A 330 -11.19 23.41 3.20
C ALA A 330 -11.61 21.94 2.99
N ALA A 331 -11.37 21.36 1.81
CA ALA A 331 -11.80 20.00 1.47
C ALA A 331 -10.63 19.01 1.26
N ARG A 332 -9.40 19.43 1.53
CA ARG A 332 -8.19 18.63 1.27
C ARG A 332 -8.21 17.26 1.93
N SER A 333 -8.48 17.20 3.22
CA SER A 333 -8.55 15.94 3.96
C SER A 333 -9.64 15.00 3.44
N SER A 334 -10.83 15.54 3.18
CA SER A 334 -11.97 14.80 2.62
C SER A 334 -11.65 14.24 1.23
N ALA A 335 -10.99 15.02 0.38
CA ALA A 335 -10.59 14.60 -0.97
C ALA A 335 -9.50 13.50 -0.95
N GLN A 336 -8.54 13.58 -0.03
CA GLN A 336 -7.54 12.53 0.16
C GLN A 336 -8.18 11.23 0.67
N GLY A 337 -9.11 11.31 1.60
CA GLY A 337 -9.90 10.16 2.04
C GLY A 337 -10.70 9.53 0.89
N PHE A 338 -11.30 10.34 0.06
CA PHE A 338 -12.10 9.90 -1.08
C PHE A 338 -11.27 9.18 -2.14
N ILE A 339 -10.09 9.71 -2.52
CA ILE A 339 -9.21 9.03 -3.47
C ILE A 339 -8.60 7.75 -2.88
N THR A 340 -8.32 7.73 -1.58
CA THR A 340 -7.85 6.53 -0.87
C THR A 340 -8.92 5.44 -0.85
N LEU A 341 -10.18 5.80 -0.60
CA LEU A 341 -11.31 4.88 -0.67
C LEU A 341 -11.48 4.32 -2.09
N ALA A 342 -11.35 5.18 -3.11
CA ALA A 342 -11.45 4.76 -4.51
C ALA A 342 -10.33 3.78 -4.91
N THR A 343 -9.10 4.05 -4.49
CA THR A 343 -7.92 3.24 -4.85
C THR A 343 -7.80 1.99 -3.97
N TYR A 344 -7.41 2.16 -2.69
CA TYR A 344 -7.16 1.04 -1.78
C TYR A 344 -8.43 0.31 -1.33
N GLY A 345 -9.59 0.98 -1.34
CA GLY A 345 -10.88 0.34 -1.12
C GLY A 345 -11.38 -0.33 -2.40
N VAL A 346 -12.05 0.45 -3.26
CA VAL A 346 -12.80 -0.09 -4.41
C VAL A 346 -11.88 -0.68 -5.49
N GLY A 347 -10.82 0.04 -5.89
CA GLY A 347 -9.92 -0.38 -6.95
C GLY A 347 -9.17 -1.67 -6.60
N MET A 348 -8.60 -1.73 -5.40
CA MET A 348 -7.93 -2.95 -4.92
C MET A 348 -8.90 -4.11 -4.71
N LEU A 349 -10.14 -3.86 -4.24
CA LEU A 349 -11.15 -4.90 -4.10
C LEU A 349 -11.45 -5.57 -5.45
N ILE A 350 -11.73 -4.75 -6.49
CA ILE A 350 -11.98 -5.25 -7.85
C ILE A 350 -10.74 -5.98 -8.39
N GLY A 351 -9.57 -5.36 -8.24
CA GLY A 351 -8.31 -5.90 -8.74
C GLY A 351 -7.92 -7.22 -8.09
N THR A 352 -8.10 -7.32 -6.78
CA THR A 352 -7.81 -8.55 -6.03
C THR A 352 -8.72 -9.69 -6.47
N PHE A 353 -10.01 -9.42 -6.64
CA PHE A 353 -10.96 -10.43 -7.13
C PHE A 353 -10.61 -10.90 -8.54
N LEU A 354 -10.35 -9.95 -9.45
CA LEU A 354 -9.96 -10.26 -10.83
C LEU A 354 -8.62 -11.00 -10.89
N SER A 355 -7.65 -10.64 -10.06
CA SER A 355 -6.33 -11.30 -10.05
C SER A 355 -6.44 -12.78 -9.66
N GLY A 356 -7.26 -13.11 -8.66
CA GLY A 356 -7.53 -14.49 -8.28
C GLY A 356 -8.20 -15.28 -9.42
N ALA A 357 -9.24 -14.71 -10.03
CA ALA A 357 -9.98 -15.35 -11.12
C ALA A 357 -9.09 -15.60 -12.36
N VAL A 358 -8.24 -14.63 -12.72
CA VAL A 358 -7.32 -14.76 -13.86
C VAL A 358 -6.26 -15.82 -13.61
N VAL A 359 -5.64 -15.79 -12.41
CA VAL A 359 -4.64 -16.81 -12.05
C VAL A 359 -5.26 -18.19 -12.03
N GLU A 360 -6.47 -18.35 -11.48
CA GLU A 360 -7.18 -19.62 -11.47
C GLU A 360 -7.49 -20.11 -12.90
N HIS A 361 -7.92 -19.20 -13.79
CA HIS A 361 -8.22 -19.52 -15.19
C HIS A 361 -7.00 -20.01 -15.98
N TYR A 362 -5.83 -19.41 -15.76
CA TYR A 362 -4.58 -19.76 -16.43
C TYR A 362 -3.71 -20.76 -15.66
N THR A 363 -4.23 -21.36 -14.59
CA THR A 363 -3.57 -22.46 -13.87
C THR A 363 -4.11 -23.80 -14.37
N THR A 364 -3.20 -24.64 -14.87
CA THR A 364 -3.49 -25.98 -15.38
C THR A 364 -2.88 -27.05 -14.47
N ALA A 365 -3.06 -28.32 -14.81
CA ALA A 365 -2.39 -29.43 -14.13
C ALA A 365 -0.85 -29.34 -14.21
N ALA A 366 -0.30 -28.62 -15.20
CA ALA A 366 1.14 -28.39 -15.35
C ALA A 366 1.65 -27.17 -14.52
N GLY A 367 0.75 -26.44 -13.88
CA GLY A 367 1.02 -25.22 -13.12
C GLY A 367 0.45 -23.95 -13.77
N PRO A 368 0.75 -22.77 -13.19
CA PRO A 368 0.31 -21.48 -13.71
C PRO A 368 1.04 -21.10 -15.01
N ASP A 369 0.29 -20.63 -15.99
CA ASP A 369 0.85 -19.96 -17.17
C ASP A 369 1.14 -18.49 -16.83
N TRP A 370 2.31 -18.25 -16.24
CA TRP A 370 2.70 -16.92 -15.79
C TRP A 370 2.78 -15.90 -16.92
N GLN A 371 3.08 -16.30 -18.14
CA GLN A 371 3.11 -15.39 -19.27
C GLN A 371 1.74 -14.79 -19.53
N GLN A 372 0.70 -15.63 -19.67
CA GLN A 372 -0.66 -15.16 -19.88
C GLN A 372 -1.19 -14.39 -18.67
N ILE A 373 -0.87 -14.85 -17.46
CA ILE A 373 -1.25 -14.18 -16.21
C ILE A 373 -0.72 -12.75 -16.18
N TRP A 374 0.54 -12.51 -16.54
CA TRP A 374 1.12 -11.16 -16.52
C TRP A 374 0.75 -10.29 -17.72
N LEU A 375 0.43 -10.88 -18.87
CA LEU A 375 -0.08 -10.12 -20.03
C LEU A 375 -1.45 -9.51 -19.77
N PHE A 376 -2.28 -10.12 -18.92
CA PHE A 376 -3.58 -9.56 -18.56
C PHE A 376 -3.47 -8.17 -17.89
N PRO A 377 -2.77 -7.99 -16.73
CA PRO A 377 -2.61 -6.68 -16.11
C PRO A 377 -1.80 -5.70 -16.99
N ALA A 378 -0.89 -6.18 -17.86
CA ALA A 378 -0.24 -5.33 -18.85
C ALA A 378 -1.26 -4.74 -19.83
N GLY A 379 -2.18 -5.56 -20.34
CA GLY A 379 -3.27 -5.13 -21.23
C GLY A 379 -4.22 -4.14 -20.54
N VAL A 380 -4.63 -4.41 -19.30
CA VAL A 380 -5.46 -3.48 -18.52
C VAL A 380 -4.75 -2.14 -18.33
N ALA A 381 -3.48 -2.14 -17.94
CA ALA A 381 -2.70 -0.91 -17.75
C ALA A 381 -2.56 -0.14 -19.09
N LEU A 382 -2.39 -0.83 -20.21
CA LEU A 382 -2.32 -0.22 -21.55
C LEU A 382 -3.66 0.45 -21.92
N VAL A 383 -4.78 -0.22 -21.71
CA VAL A 383 -6.12 0.35 -21.97
C VAL A 383 -6.35 1.60 -21.11
N VAL A 384 -5.99 1.55 -19.82
CA VAL A 384 -6.10 2.70 -18.90
C VAL A 384 -5.22 3.86 -19.37
N LEU A 385 -3.97 3.58 -19.77
CA LEU A 385 -3.03 4.59 -20.30
C LEU A 385 -3.60 5.26 -21.54
N VAL A 386 -4.05 4.48 -22.52
CA VAL A 386 -4.61 5.02 -23.79
C VAL A 386 -5.85 5.86 -23.51
N ALA A 387 -6.78 5.34 -22.72
CA ALA A 387 -7.98 6.09 -22.32
C ALA A 387 -7.62 7.40 -21.61
N PHE A 388 -6.65 7.36 -20.68
CA PHE A 388 -6.18 8.54 -19.97
C PHE A 388 -5.57 9.58 -20.93
N LEU A 389 -4.69 9.18 -21.83
CA LEU A 389 -4.06 10.09 -22.80
C LEU A 389 -5.07 10.80 -23.70
N LEU A 390 -6.13 10.09 -24.11
CA LEU A 390 -7.19 10.62 -24.99
C LEU A 390 -8.18 11.52 -24.25
N LEU A 391 -8.51 11.19 -23.00
CA LEU A 391 -9.62 11.82 -22.28
C LEU A 391 -9.16 12.87 -21.26
N PHE A 392 -7.96 12.73 -20.68
CA PHE A 392 -7.45 13.66 -19.69
C PHE A 392 -6.92 14.93 -20.35
N ARG A 393 -7.55 16.04 -20.00
CA ARG A 393 -7.10 17.38 -20.45
C ARG A 393 -6.61 18.15 -19.24
N ASP A 394 -5.29 18.31 -19.16
CA ASP A 394 -4.69 19.16 -18.13
C ASP A 394 -5.12 20.63 -18.35
N ARG A 395 -5.82 21.19 -17.40
CA ARG A 395 -5.91 22.64 -17.25
C ARG A 395 -4.81 23.00 -16.26
N PRO A 396 -3.81 23.82 -16.61
CA PRO A 396 -2.78 24.17 -15.66
C PRO A 396 -3.44 24.76 -14.41
N VAL A 397 -3.41 24.02 -13.31
CA VAL A 397 -3.64 24.59 -11.99
C VAL A 397 -2.40 25.45 -11.75
N VAL A 398 -2.55 26.74 -11.86
CA VAL A 398 -1.50 27.69 -11.48
C VAL A 398 -1.24 27.43 -10.00
N ALA A 399 -0.26 26.61 -9.71
CA ALA A 399 0.26 26.45 -8.35
C ALA A 399 0.86 27.81 -8.00
N THR A 400 0.11 28.63 -7.25
CA THR A 400 0.69 29.76 -6.55
C THR A 400 1.62 29.18 -5.50
N LEU A 401 2.88 28.89 -5.90
CA LEU A 401 3.94 28.68 -4.95
C LEU A 401 3.99 29.96 -4.09
N PRO A 402 4.02 29.83 -2.76
CA PRO A 402 4.23 31.00 -1.92
C PRO A 402 5.57 31.61 -2.37
N SER A 403 5.50 32.87 -2.82
CA SER A 403 6.69 33.65 -3.16
C SER A 403 7.58 33.65 -1.95
N THR A 404 8.75 33.05 -2.04
CA THR A 404 9.84 33.25 -1.08
C THR A 404 10.19 34.73 -1.13
N ARG A 405 9.71 35.51 -0.18
CA ARG A 405 10.31 36.75 0.29
C ARG A 405 10.93 36.51 1.63
#